data_fe51cb79461554a85306b0eb8f536a0d
#
_entry.id   fe51cb79461554a85306b0eb8f536a0d
#
_cell.length_a   1.000
_cell.length_b   1.000
_cell.length_c   1.000
_cell.angle_alpha   90.00
_cell.angle_beta   90.00
_cell.angle_gamma   90.00
#
_symmetry.space_group_name_H-M   'P 1'
#
loop_
_entity.id
_entity.type
_entity.pdbx_description
1 polymer ?
#
loop_
_entity_poly.entity_id
_entity_poly.type
_entity_poly.pdbx_seq_one_letter_code
_entity_poly.pdbx_strand_id
1 'polypeptide(L)'
;MTGVQTCALPICYPRGKSVNRLGTSPVVLGQAACLQRGSQIAVLSLGAIGNTVCEAINLLGDEAMKQRVAHYDMRWLKPIDENILHEIGKNFDTIITVEDGVISGGLGSAVLEFMADNGYAPRVTRLGVRDQFVEHGSTQELYQLLQLDKEGICESLLQALEQ
;
A
#
# COMPACT_ATOMS: atom_id res chain seq x y z
N MET A 1 -8.62 -39.64 20.16
CA MET A 1 -7.71 -38.52 20.47
C MET A 1 -7.59 -37.64 19.23
N THR A 2 -8.34 -36.57 19.21
CA THR A 2 -8.27 -35.60 18.14
C THR A 2 -7.10 -34.65 18.44
N GLY A 3 -5.96 -34.91 17.80
CA GLY A 3 -4.81 -33.99 17.85
C GLY A 3 -5.18 -32.69 17.12
N VAL A 4 -5.47 -31.65 17.88
CA VAL A 4 -5.51 -30.30 17.34
C VAL A 4 -4.07 -29.93 17.02
N GLN A 5 -3.69 -30.01 15.75
CA GLN A 5 -2.46 -29.39 15.27
C GLN A 5 -2.64 -27.89 15.33
N THR A 6 -2.19 -27.26 16.39
CA THR A 6 -1.97 -25.83 16.44
C THR A 6 -0.74 -25.52 15.60
N CYS A 7 -0.93 -25.21 14.32
CA CYS A 7 0.12 -24.60 13.53
C CYS A 7 0.41 -23.23 14.15
N ALA A 8 1.66 -23.01 14.56
CA ALA A 8 2.12 -21.66 14.91
C ALA A 8 1.98 -20.78 13.67
N LEU A 9 1.10 -19.79 13.74
CA LEU A 9 0.97 -18.81 12.68
C LEU A 9 2.17 -17.85 12.75
N PRO A 10 2.94 -17.66 11.68
CA PRO A 10 3.99 -16.67 11.68
C PRO A 10 3.36 -15.28 11.79
N ILE A 11 3.84 -14.47 12.73
CA ILE A 11 3.42 -13.09 12.91
C ILE A 11 4.63 -12.23 12.58
N CYS A 12 4.51 -11.42 11.53
CA CYS A 12 5.52 -10.46 11.13
C CYS A 12 5.12 -9.06 11.63
N TYR A 13 6.06 -8.35 12.23
CA TYR A 13 5.87 -6.99 12.68
C TYR A 13 7.15 -6.17 12.51
N PRO A 14 7.04 -4.85 12.29
CA PRO A 14 8.21 -3.99 12.15
C PRO A 14 9.05 -3.98 13.43
N ARG A 15 10.36 -4.05 13.29
CA ARG A 15 11.30 -3.91 14.41
C ARG A 15 11.66 -2.43 14.57
N GLY A 16 11.14 -1.79 15.60
CA GLY A 16 11.43 -0.37 15.84
C GLY A 16 10.38 0.30 16.73
N LYS A 17 10.41 1.63 16.77
CA LYS A 17 9.41 2.43 17.48
C LYS A 17 8.15 2.52 16.64
N SER A 18 7.00 2.23 17.25
CA SER A 18 5.71 2.42 16.60
C SER A 18 5.42 3.90 16.41
N VAL A 19 4.97 4.26 15.20
CA VAL A 19 4.43 5.58 14.88
C VAL A 19 2.99 5.38 14.42
N ASN A 20 2.03 5.96 15.14
CA ASN A 20 0.63 5.85 14.75
C ASN A 20 0.19 7.12 13.99
N ARG A 21 0.24 7.06 12.67
CA ARG A 21 -0.27 8.12 11.77
C ARG A 21 -1.46 7.65 10.94
N LEU A 22 -1.78 6.34 10.98
CA LEU A 22 -2.81 5.71 10.14
C LEU A 22 -4.22 5.80 10.74
N GLY A 23 -4.39 6.64 11.76
CA GLY A 23 -5.68 6.86 12.40
C GLY A 23 -6.02 5.82 13.47
N THR A 24 -7.17 6.04 14.13
CA THR A 24 -7.63 5.26 15.29
C THR A 24 -8.95 4.53 15.00
N SER A 25 -9.37 4.43 13.73
CA SER A 25 -10.61 3.71 13.40
C SER A 25 -10.50 2.23 13.81
N PRO A 26 -11.59 1.63 14.32
CA PRO A 26 -11.60 0.22 14.69
C PRO A 26 -11.10 -0.66 13.54
N VAL A 27 -10.29 -1.67 13.89
CA VAL A 27 -9.82 -2.66 12.92
C VAL A 27 -10.88 -3.75 12.81
N VAL A 28 -11.49 -3.86 11.63
CA VAL A 28 -12.47 -4.91 11.31
C VAL A 28 -11.84 -5.84 10.29
N LEU A 29 -12.05 -7.13 10.46
CA LEU A 29 -11.49 -8.15 9.57
C LEU A 29 -11.95 -7.91 8.13
N GLY A 30 -11.00 -7.86 7.20
CA GLY A 30 -11.27 -7.68 5.77
C GLY A 30 -11.76 -6.28 5.39
N GLN A 31 -11.59 -5.27 6.25
CA GLN A 31 -11.94 -3.90 5.94
C GLN A 31 -10.73 -2.99 5.90
N ALA A 32 -10.60 -2.28 4.79
CA ALA A 32 -9.63 -1.20 4.59
C ALA A 32 -10.11 0.09 5.27
N ALA A 33 -9.20 1.05 5.39
CA ALA A 33 -9.54 2.38 5.86
C ALA A 33 -9.14 3.44 4.82
N CYS A 34 -10.07 4.31 4.46
CA CYS A 34 -9.76 5.51 3.71
C CYS A 34 -9.12 6.54 4.66
N LEU A 35 -7.84 6.82 4.46
CA LEU A 35 -7.08 7.78 5.26
C LEU A 35 -7.17 9.19 4.68
N GLN A 36 -7.24 9.29 3.35
CA GLN A 36 -7.38 10.53 2.62
C GLN A 36 -8.22 10.30 1.37
N ARG A 37 -9.16 11.19 1.09
CA ARG A 37 -9.91 11.22 -0.16
C ARG A 37 -9.11 11.95 -1.23
N GLY A 38 -9.29 11.55 -2.49
CA GLY A 38 -8.65 12.16 -3.65
C GLY A 38 -9.45 11.89 -4.91
N SER A 39 -9.03 12.47 -6.03
CA SER A 39 -9.82 12.45 -7.26
C SER A 39 -9.13 11.86 -8.49
N GLN A 40 -7.83 11.60 -8.46
CA GLN A 40 -7.09 11.16 -9.65
C GLN A 40 -6.32 9.85 -9.44
N ILE A 41 -5.63 9.71 -8.31
CA ILE A 41 -4.79 8.54 -8.00
C ILE A 41 -5.28 7.90 -6.72
N ALA A 42 -5.40 6.57 -6.72
CA ALA A 42 -5.61 5.79 -5.51
C ALA A 42 -4.29 5.13 -5.07
N VAL A 43 -3.81 5.47 -3.89
CA VAL A 43 -2.67 4.81 -3.25
C VAL A 43 -3.19 3.80 -2.24
N LEU A 44 -2.78 2.55 -2.39
CA LEU A 44 -3.14 1.43 -1.51
C LEU A 44 -1.89 0.97 -0.77
N SER A 45 -1.85 1.16 0.54
CA SER A 45 -0.72 0.72 1.36
C SER A 45 -1.09 -0.47 2.24
N LEU A 46 -0.12 -1.32 2.54
CA LEU A 46 -0.30 -2.44 3.45
C LEU A 46 0.73 -2.39 4.58
N GLY A 47 0.24 -2.21 5.81
CA GLY A 47 1.08 -2.21 7.00
C GLY A 47 1.77 -0.88 7.29
N ALA A 48 2.88 -0.93 8.03
CA ALA A 48 3.57 0.24 8.56
C ALA A 48 4.08 1.22 7.48
N ILE A 49 4.34 0.74 6.27
CA ILE A 49 4.76 1.55 5.12
C ILE A 49 3.74 2.64 4.76
N GLY A 50 2.47 2.47 5.14
CA GLY A 50 1.43 3.49 4.99
C GLY A 50 1.77 4.81 5.68
N ASN A 51 2.57 4.79 6.78
CA ASN A 51 3.07 6.02 7.39
C ASN A 51 4.02 6.78 6.45
N THR A 52 4.87 6.06 5.74
CA THR A 52 5.79 6.63 4.74
C THR A 52 5.02 7.22 3.56
N VAL A 53 3.92 6.57 3.14
CA VAL A 53 3.00 7.12 2.13
C VAL A 53 2.39 8.45 2.61
N CYS A 54 1.94 8.54 3.85
CA CYS A 54 1.44 9.81 4.41
C CYS A 54 2.51 10.91 4.36
N GLU A 55 3.76 10.57 4.69
CA GLU A 55 4.88 11.51 4.60
C GLU A 55 5.16 11.94 3.16
N ALA A 56 5.13 11.00 2.21
CA ALA A 56 5.32 11.26 0.79
C ALA A 56 4.23 12.20 0.24
N ILE A 57 2.96 11.98 0.58
CA ILE A 57 1.87 12.87 0.18
C ILE A 57 2.09 14.28 0.76
N ASN A 58 2.58 14.40 2.00
CA ASN A 58 2.88 15.70 2.58
C ASN A 58 4.03 16.44 1.89
N LEU A 59 4.94 15.73 1.22
CA LEU A 59 6.01 16.32 0.41
C LEU A 59 5.51 16.91 -0.93
N LEU A 60 4.32 16.53 -1.39
CA LEU A 60 3.66 17.21 -2.51
C LEU A 60 3.41 18.67 -2.10
N GLY A 61 4.18 19.60 -2.62
CA GLY A 61 4.26 20.98 -2.13
C GLY A 61 2.98 21.81 -2.22
N ASP A 62 1.99 21.37 -3.02
CA ASP A 62 0.72 22.07 -3.27
C ASP A 62 -0.46 21.28 -2.70
N GLU A 63 -1.32 21.94 -1.93
CA GLU A 63 -2.56 21.35 -1.40
C GLU A 63 -3.50 20.85 -2.51
N ALA A 64 -3.52 21.52 -3.68
CA ALA A 64 -4.29 21.05 -4.83
C ALA A 64 -3.78 19.70 -5.35
N MET A 65 -2.47 19.46 -5.35
CA MET A 65 -1.89 18.17 -5.70
C MET A 65 -2.26 17.09 -4.69
N LYS A 66 -2.19 17.40 -3.40
CA LYS A 66 -2.55 16.45 -2.33
C LYS A 66 -4.01 16.01 -2.43
N GLN A 67 -4.92 16.91 -2.80
CA GLN A 67 -6.35 16.61 -3.00
C GLN A 67 -6.63 15.70 -4.21
N ARG A 68 -5.66 15.52 -5.10
CA ARG A 68 -5.77 14.59 -6.23
C ARG A 68 -5.41 13.15 -5.85
N VAL A 69 -4.78 12.94 -4.69
CA VAL A 69 -4.30 11.63 -4.22
C VAL A 69 -5.21 11.10 -3.12
N ALA A 70 -5.88 9.98 -3.37
CA ALA A 70 -6.56 9.21 -2.34
C ALA A 70 -5.57 8.22 -1.69
N HIS A 71 -5.69 7.99 -0.38
CA HIS A 71 -4.88 7.00 0.34
C HIS A 71 -5.76 6.06 1.14
N TYR A 72 -5.57 4.76 0.89
CA TYR A 72 -6.26 3.67 1.57
C TYR A 72 -5.24 2.78 2.29
N ASP A 73 -5.45 2.58 3.58
CA ASP A 73 -4.76 1.54 4.36
C ASP A 73 -5.55 0.24 4.18
N MET A 74 -5.00 -0.70 3.43
CA MET A 74 -5.67 -1.97 3.13
C MET A 74 -5.79 -2.88 4.34
N ARG A 75 -4.92 -2.75 5.33
CA ARG A 75 -4.89 -3.50 6.60
C ARG A 75 -4.82 -5.03 6.44
N TRP A 76 -5.55 -5.58 5.48
CA TRP A 76 -5.69 -7.01 5.25
C TRP A 76 -5.34 -7.36 3.81
N LEU A 77 -4.41 -8.29 3.66
CA LEU A 77 -4.17 -8.91 2.35
C LEU A 77 -5.16 -10.07 2.13
N LYS A 78 -5.52 -10.76 3.21
CA LYS A 78 -6.46 -11.89 3.17
C LYS A 78 -7.31 -11.97 4.44
N PRO A 79 -8.63 -11.81 4.34
CA PRO A 79 -9.38 -11.42 3.15
C PRO A 79 -9.10 -9.97 2.75
N ILE A 80 -9.02 -9.71 1.45
CA ILE A 80 -8.89 -8.35 0.93
C ILE A 80 -10.25 -7.65 0.93
N ASP A 81 -10.29 -6.33 1.06
CA ASP A 81 -11.53 -5.56 1.00
C ASP A 81 -11.98 -5.37 -0.45
N GLU A 82 -12.81 -6.32 -0.93
CA GLU A 82 -13.34 -6.28 -2.29
C GLU A 82 -14.26 -5.07 -2.54
N ASN A 83 -14.99 -4.62 -1.50
CA ASN A 83 -15.90 -3.48 -1.64
C ASN A 83 -15.12 -2.19 -1.97
N ILE A 84 -14.03 -1.94 -1.24
CA ILE A 84 -13.18 -0.78 -1.51
C ILE A 84 -12.47 -0.91 -2.87
N LEU A 85 -12.07 -2.11 -3.26
CA LEU A 85 -11.44 -2.34 -4.57
C LEU A 85 -12.43 -2.11 -5.71
N HIS A 86 -13.69 -2.48 -5.55
CA HIS A 86 -14.75 -2.13 -6.52
C HIS A 86 -14.99 -0.62 -6.60
N GLU A 87 -14.97 0.09 -5.47
CA GLU A 87 -15.08 1.56 -5.45
C GLU A 87 -13.89 2.19 -6.20
N ILE A 88 -12.69 1.71 -5.91
CA ILE A 88 -11.45 2.21 -6.52
C ILE A 88 -11.44 1.92 -8.03
N GLY A 89 -11.76 0.70 -8.45
CA GLY A 89 -11.77 0.32 -9.86
C GLY A 89 -12.80 1.09 -10.71
N LYS A 90 -13.86 1.62 -10.09
CA LYS A 90 -14.86 2.46 -10.77
C LYS A 90 -14.47 3.94 -10.87
N ASN A 91 -13.64 4.43 -9.96
CA ASN A 91 -13.43 5.86 -9.80
C ASN A 91 -12.00 6.33 -10.11
N PHE A 92 -11.05 5.40 -10.27
CA PHE A 92 -9.65 5.75 -10.50
C PHE A 92 -9.06 4.99 -11.69
N ASP A 93 -8.45 5.72 -12.60
CA ASP A 93 -7.71 5.15 -13.72
C ASP A 93 -6.24 4.84 -13.39
N THR A 94 -5.77 5.32 -12.24
CA THR A 94 -4.40 5.10 -11.78
C THR A 94 -4.38 4.66 -10.32
N ILE A 95 -3.71 3.53 -10.07
CA ILE A 95 -3.52 2.94 -8.76
C ILE A 95 -2.02 2.79 -8.49
N ILE A 96 -1.59 3.12 -7.27
CA ILE A 96 -0.25 2.84 -6.77
C ILE A 96 -0.39 1.94 -5.55
N THR A 97 0.19 0.74 -5.58
CA THR A 97 0.26 -0.12 -4.40
C THR A 97 1.62 0.02 -3.73
N VAL A 98 1.65 0.10 -2.40
CA VAL A 98 2.87 0.24 -1.61
C VAL A 98 2.89 -0.83 -0.51
N GLU A 99 3.90 -1.68 -0.54
CA GLU A 99 4.05 -2.78 0.42
C GLU A 99 5.52 -2.98 0.83
N ASP A 100 5.74 -3.31 2.09
CA ASP A 100 7.05 -3.73 2.61
C ASP A 100 7.18 -5.24 2.45
N GLY A 101 7.24 -5.66 1.20
CA GLY A 101 7.30 -7.06 0.81
C GLY A 101 7.63 -7.22 -0.67
N VAL A 102 7.77 -8.46 -1.12
CA VAL A 102 8.01 -8.77 -2.53
C VAL A 102 6.75 -8.50 -3.35
N ILE A 103 6.89 -7.70 -4.41
CA ILE A 103 5.77 -7.31 -5.29
C ILE A 103 5.10 -8.49 -6.02
N SER A 104 5.80 -9.62 -6.15
CA SER A 104 5.26 -10.84 -6.75
C SER A 104 4.48 -11.64 -5.69
N GLY A 105 3.16 -11.78 -5.89
CA GLY A 105 2.28 -12.46 -4.93
C GLY A 105 1.90 -11.64 -3.69
N GLY A 106 2.30 -10.36 -3.62
CA GLY A 106 1.93 -9.43 -2.55
C GLY A 106 0.64 -8.64 -2.85
N LEU A 107 0.49 -7.50 -2.16
CA LEU A 107 -0.68 -6.61 -2.32
C LEU A 107 -0.87 -6.19 -3.77
N GLY A 108 0.20 -5.76 -4.44
CA GLY A 108 0.12 -5.29 -5.82
C GLY A 108 -0.36 -6.38 -6.78
N SER A 109 0.02 -7.64 -6.57
CA SER A 109 -0.48 -8.77 -7.36
C SER A 109 -1.96 -9.03 -7.09
N ALA A 110 -2.38 -9.06 -5.84
CA ALA A 110 -3.79 -9.27 -5.47
C ALA A 110 -4.70 -8.17 -6.04
N VAL A 111 -4.25 -6.92 -6.03
CA VAL A 111 -4.99 -5.79 -6.65
C VAL A 111 -5.09 -5.97 -8.16
N LEU A 112 -3.99 -6.31 -8.85
CA LEU A 112 -4.01 -6.55 -10.30
C LEU A 112 -4.95 -7.69 -10.68
N GLU A 113 -4.89 -8.82 -9.98
CA GLU A 113 -5.77 -9.97 -10.19
C GLU A 113 -7.23 -9.55 -10.00
N PHE A 114 -7.55 -8.87 -8.90
CA PHE A 114 -8.90 -8.39 -8.62
C PHE A 114 -9.42 -7.45 -9.73
N MET A 115 -8.62 -6.48 -10.16
CA MET A 115 -9.02 -5.54 -11.22
C MET A 115 -9.29 -6.26 -12.53
N ALA A 116 -8.42 -7.19 -12.92
CA ALA A 116 -8.57 -7.99 -14.14
C ALA A 116 -9.82 -8.88 -14.09
N ASP A 117 -10.04 -9.60 -12.99
CA ASP A 117 -11.16 -10.51 -12.81
C ASP A 117 -12.53 -9.80 -12.83
N ASN A 118 -12.55 -8.53 -12.43
CA ASN A 118 -13.76 -7.71 -12.40
C ASN A 118 -13.90 -6.74 -13.58
N GLY A 119 -13.05 -6.85 -14.59
CA GLY A 119 -13.14 -6.05 -15.82
C GLY A 119 -12.74 -4.59 -15.67
N TYR A 120 -12.02 -4.23 -14.62
CA TYR A 120 -11.39 -2.92 -14.47
C TYR A 120 -10.02 -2.92 -15.14
N ALA A 121 -9.63 -1.79 -15.72
CA ALA A 121 -8.35 -1.66 -16.43
C ALA A 121 -7.55 -0.42 -16.00
N PRO A 122 -7.40 -0.17 -14.68
CA PRO A 122 -6.57 0.94 -14.24
C PRO A 122 -5.10 0.65 -14.54
N ARG A 123 -4.30 1.70 -14.68
CA ARG A 123 -2.86 1.58 -14.64
C ARG A 123 -2.43 1.32 -13.20
N VAL A 124 -1.73 0.22 -12.95
CA VAL A 124 -1.27 -0.14 -11.61
C VAL A 124 0.26 -0.07 -11.55
N THR A 125 0.78 0.82 -10.71
CA THR A 125 2.20 0.88 -10.34
C THR A 125 2.38 0.20 -8.99
N ARG A 126 3.33 -0.74 -8.92
CA ARG A 126 3.59 -1.51 -7.70
C ARG A 126 4.93 -1.09 -7.10
N LEU A 127 4.89 -0.52 -5.90
CA LEU A 127 6.06 -0.17 -5.10
C LEU A 127 6.25 -1.21 -4.00
N GLY A 128 7.40 -1.84 -3.99
CA GLY A 128 7.78 -2.90 -3.07
C GLY A 128 9.12 -3.52 -3.46
N VAL A 129 9.52 -4.55 -2.77
CA VAL A 129 10.76 -5.27 -3.06
C VAL A 129 10.60 -6.07 -4.34
N ARG A 130 11.49 -5.88 -5.30
CA ARG A 130 11.55 -6.72 -6.52
C ARG A 130 12.02 -8.11 -6.16
N ASP A 131 11.72 -9.11 -7.00
CA ASP A 131 12.18 -10.49 -6.81
C ASP A 131 13.70 -10.58 -7.07
N GLN A 132 14.45 -10.09 -6.09
CA GLN A 132 15.91 -10.07 -6.08
C GLN A 132 16.43 -10.09 -4.64
N PHE A 133 17.65 -10.59 -4.45
CA PHE A 133 18.30 -10.46 -3.15
C PHE A 133 18.66 -9.01 -2.88
N VAL A 134 18.24 -8.53 -1.71
CA VAL A 134 18.61 -7.21 -1.19
C VAL A 134 19.73 -7.40 -0.18
N GLU A 135 20.82 -6.68 -0.32
CA GLU A 135 21.93 -6.73 0.62
C GLU A 135 21.50 -6.26 2.01
N HIS A 136 22.25 -6.63 3.03
CA HIS A 136 21.97 -6.21 4.40
C HIS A 136 22.28 -4.72 4.60
N GLY A 137 21.46 -4.05 5.35
CA GLY A 137 21.61 -2.63 5.69
C GLY A 137 20.59 -2.23 6.77
N SER A 138 20.64 -0.99 7.19
CA SER A 138 19.57 -0.43 8.01
C SER A 138 18.28 -0.32 7.19
N THR A 139 17.13 -0.41 7.85
CA THR A 139 15.83 -0.26 7.17
C THR A 139 15.75 1.04 6.35
N GLN A 140 16.34 2.12 6.86
CA GLN A 140 16.37 3.42 6.16
C GLN A 140 17.18 3.36 4.87
N GLU A 141 18.37 2.79 4.90
CA GLU A 141 19.23 2.63 3.71
C GLU A 141 18.56 1.74 2.67
N LEU A 142 17.93 0.64 3.12
CA LEU A 142 17.21 -0.27 2.23
C LEU A 142 15.99 0.38 1.59
N TYR A 143 15.22 1.16 2.34
CA TYR A 143 14.08 1.90 1.78
C TYR A 143 14.53 2.93 0.75
N GLN A 144 15.63 3.64 0.99
CA GLN A 144 16.21 4.55 -0.01
C GLN A 144 16.64 3.81 -1.28
N LEU A 145 17.37 2.69 -1.12
CA LEU A 145 17.80 1.86 -2.24
C LEU A 145 16.63 1.33 -3.09
N LEU A 146 15.54 0.98 -2.43
CA LEU A 146 14.34 0.42 -3.05
C LEU A 146 13.32 1.48 -3.48
N GLN A 147 13.61 2.77 -3.24
CA GLN A 147 12.67 3.89 -3.47
C GLN A 147 11.34 3.73 -2.72
N LEU A 148 11.41 3.13 -1.54
CA LEU A 148 10.28 2.95 -0.61
C LEU A 148 10.31 3.95 0.53
N ASP A 149 11.26 4.87 0.53
CA ASP A 149 11.28 6.04 1.40
C ASP A 149 10.27 7.10 0.91
N LYS A 150 10.06 8.13 1.71
CA LYS A 150 9.06 9.17 1.39
C LYS A 150 9.41 9.95 0.11
N GLU A 151 10.70 10.12 -0.18
CA GLU A 151 11.19 10.79 -1.36
C GLU A 151 10.90 9.96 -2.62
N GLY A 152 11.22 8.68 -2.64
CA GLY A 152 10.98 7.77 -3.77
C GLY A 152 9.48 7.55 -4.03
N ILE A 153 8.68 7.41 -2.97
CA ILE A 153 7.22 7.34 -3.11
C ILE A 153 6.66 8.67 -3.65
N CYS A 154 7.14 9.83 -3.15
CA CYS A 154 6.72 11.14 -3.65
C CYS A 154 7.03 11.31 -5.13
N GLU A 155 8.20 10.89 -5.59
CA GLU A 155 8.56 10.91 -7.01
C GLU A 155 7.59 10.07 -7.85
N SER A 156 7.22 8.87 -7.37
CA SER A 156 6.24 8.00 -8.04
C SER A 156 4.85 8.66 -8.10
N LEU A 157 4.44 9.39 -7.05
CA LEU A 157 3.20 10.16 -7.04
C LEU A 157 3.23 11.29 -8.06
N LEU A 158 4.31 12.06 -8.13
CA LEU A 158 4.46 13.15 -9.09
C LEU A 158 4.39 12.64 -10.53
N GLN A 159 5.12 11.58 -10.86
CA GLN A 159 5.08 10.95 -12.17
C GLN A 159 3.68 10.48 -12.57
N ALA A 160 2.91 9.98 -11.61
CA ALA A 160 1.54 9.53 -11.86
C ALA A 160 0.55 10.70 -12.01
N LEU A 161 0.78 11.83 -11.32
CA LEU A 161 -0.06 13.03 -11.40
C LEU A 161 0.11 13.81 -12.72
N GLU A 162 1.23 13.65 -13.42
CA GLU A 162 1.54 14.31 -14.69
C GLU A 162 0.95 13.58 -15.92
N GLN A 163 0.44 12.37 -15.72
CA GLN A 163 -0.14 11.52 -16.77
C GLN A 163 -1.65 11.63 -16.83
#